data_87d8283b51e8bfa0698f147bcca68dcb
#
_entry.id   87d8283b51e8bfa0698f147bcca68dcb
#
_cell.length_a   1.000
_cell.length_b   1.000
_cell.length_c   1.000
_cell.angle_alpha   90.00
_cell.angle_beta   90.00
_cell.angle_gamma   90.00
#
_symmetry.space_group_name_H-M   'P 1'
#
loop_
_entity.id
_entity.type
_entity.pdbx_description
1 polymer ?
#
loop_
_entity_poly.entity_id
_entity_poly.type
_entity_poly.pdbx_seq_one_letter_code
_entity_poly.pdbx_strand_id
1 'polypeptide(L)'
;VLGLSILVAMFLFSFLGGVISPYGQDEQFYTYTQMSKEYVGVTKNEAMRFVVADGQSFGSIPQSKALEANKKGNTEFTYKDVDYTIDALSDDFYVVYQDGTVQGYASRDIINAADGVGELPFAVKLGALTAHATGESDFTVDGTEYSVDESGNLMQGGETLGYISRFVVQAADSSIVITRDFKDRLEEAINADSAQFVYTDEAGETAEYDIVFDASTKVWSVKQMKDTYVYDRYAAPSAAHPLGTDTNGMDMLTRLMYGGRVSLIIGFIVVVIETSLGVLMGGLSGYFGGWVDNLIMRIVDVFYCIPSMPIIIIVGSAMDALRIDSWTRMIYLMLILGFLGWPSIARLVRGQILSLREQEFMLAAEAGGIRAWHRIFRHLIPNVIPQLIVICTMSLGSTILTEATLSFLGLGVKYPFASWGNIINDVNNAYVMTNYLFIWIPAGVCLLLTVLGFNFVGDGLRDAFDPKMKR
;
A
#
# COMPACT_ATOMS: atom_id res chain seq x y z
N VAL A 1 -39.55 3.17 -22.21
CA VAL A 1 -38.69 2.72 -23.31
C VAL A 1 -37.26 3.23 -23.13
N LEU A 2 -37.03 4.54 -22.97
CA LEU A 2 -35.67 5.13 -22.85
C LEU A 2 -34.81 4.50 -21.73
N GLY A 3 -35.37 4.42 -20.53
CA GLY A 3 -34.63 3.85 -19.38
C GLY A 3 -34.21 2.38 -19.61
N LEU A 4 -35.13 1.60 -20.21
CA LEU A 4 -34.84 0.20 -20.51
C LEU A 4 -33.74 0.07 -21.60
N SER A 5 -33.78 0.94 -22.63
CA SER A 5 -32.75 0.95 -23.68
C SER A 5 -31.35 1.29 -23.07
N ILE A 6 -31.30 2.27 -22.17
CA ILE A 6 -30.06 2.63 -21.47
C ILE A 6 -29.55 1.44 -20.67
N LEU A 7 -30.41 0.79 -19.86
CA LEU A 7 -30.01 -0.35 -19.05
C LEU A 7 -29.51 -1.53 -19.90
N VAL A 8 -30.24 -1.86 -20.98
CA VAL A 8 -29.81 -2.93 -21.90
C VAL A 8 -28.43 -2.62 -22.47
N ALA A 9 -28.20 -1.37 -22.92
CA ALA A 9 -26.90 -0.96 -23.42
C ALA A 9 -25.78 -1.10 -22.33
N MET A 10 -26.06 -0.67 -21.09
CA MET A 10 -25.10 -0.77 -19.99
C MET A 10 -24.82 -2.22 -19.58
N PHE A 11 -25.84 -3.09 -19.59
CA PHE A 11 -25.66 -4.51 -19.35
C PHE A 11 -24.83 -5.18 -20.45
N LEU A 12 -25.16 -4.93 -21.72
CA LEU A 12 -24.39 -5.46 -22.85
C LEU A 12 -22.94 -4.98 -22.78
N PHE A 13 -22.71 -3.68 -22.54
CA PHE A 13 -21.38 -3.12 -22.39
C PHE A 13 -20.60 -3.83 -21.28
N SER A 14 -21.19 -4.01 -20.10
CA SER A 14 -20.53 -4.56 -18.93
C SER A 14 -20.27 -6.08 -19.03
N PHE A 15 -21.23 -6.84 -19.55
CA PHE A 15 -21.14 -8.32 -19.56
C PHE A 15 -20.49 -8.88 -20.82
N LEU A 16 -20.53 -8.16 -21.94
CA LEU A 16 -19.82 -8.55 -23.16
C LEU A 16 -18.35 -8.09 -23.18
N GLY A 17 -17.92 -7.30 -22.20
CA GLY A 17 -16.56 -6.74 -22.13
C GLY A 17 -15.45 -7.78 -22.32
N GLY A 18 -15.59 -8.95 -21.67
CA GLY A 18 -14.62 -10.06 -21.80
C GLY A 18 -14.63 -10.76 -23.17
N VAL A 19 -15.60 -10.46 -24.04
CA VAL A 19 -15.67 -10.96 -25.43
C VAL A 19 -15.18 -9.90 -26.42
N ILE A 20 -15.41 -8.64 -26.11
CA ILE A 20 -15.11 -7.49 -26.99
C ILE A 20 -13.67 -7.04 -26.80
N SER A 21 -13.21 -6.99 -25.54
CA SER A 21 -11.85 -6.57 -25.23
C SER A 21 -10.86 -7.69 -25.56
N PRO A 22 -9.75 -7.39 -26.24
CA PRO A 22 -8.67 -8.34 -26.45
C PRO A 22 -7.83 -8.57 -25.17
N TYR A 23 -8.04 -7.77 -24.11
CA TYR A 23 -7.22 -7.74 -22.91
C TYR A 23 -7.94 -8.36 -21.70
N GLY A 24 -7.13 -8.95 -20.79
CA GLY A 24 -7.59 -9.42 -19.48
C GLY A 24 -7.96 -8.26 -18.53
N GLN A 25 -8.80 -8.54 -17.54
CA GLN A 25 -9.22 -7.51 -16.57
C GLN A 25 -8.09 -6.99 -15.67
N ASP A 26 -7.04 -7.79 -15.50
CA ASP A 26 -5.88 -7.57 -14.63
C ASP A 26 -4.55 -7.57 -15.41
N GLU A 27 -4.63 -7.53 -16.74
CA GLU A 27 -3.48 -7.45 -17.63
C GLU A 27 -2.86 -6.06 -17.54
N GLN A 28 -1.55 -6.04 -17.22
CA GLN A 28 -0.78 -4.81 -17.07
C GLN A 28 0.15 -4.63 -18.26
N PHE A 29 0.19 -3.42 -18.80
CA PHE A 29 1.08 -3.04 -19.89
C PHE A 29 2.29 -2.31 -19.35
N TYR A 30 3.45 -2.65 -19.89
CA TYR A 30 4.71 -2.09 -19.44
C TYR A 30 5.69 -2.03 -20.63
N THR A 31 6.59 -1.08 -20.52
CA THR A 31 7.70 -0.93 -21.46
C THR A 31 9.00 -1.27 -20.75
N TYR A 32 9.86 -2.02 -21.41
CA TYR A 32 11.23 -2.17 -20.95
C TYR A 32 11.98 -0.88 -21.22
N THR A 33 12.59 -0.33 -20.19
CA THR A 33 13.46 0.83 -20.32
C THR A 33 14.67 0.69 -19.43
N GLN A 34 15.75 1.31 -19.85
CA GLN A 34 16.92 1.46 -19.00
C GLN A 34 16.71 2.62 -18.06
N MET A 35 16.76 2.36 -16.76
CA MET A 35 16.68 3.39 -15.73
C MET A 35 17.91 3.35 -14.83
N SER A 36 18.41 4.55 -14.54
CA SER A 36 19.44 4.73 -13.53
C SER A 36 18.83 4.49 -12.15
N LYS A 37 19.25 3.41 -11.47
CA LYS A 37 18.82 3.08 -10.11
C LYS A 37 19.96 3.31 -9.13
N GLU A 38 19.62 3.82 -7.95
CA GLU A 38 20.59 3.91 -6.85
C GLU A 38 21.09 2.51 -6.48
N TYR A 39 22.41 2.37 -6.44
CA TYR A 39 23.09 1.13 -6.11
C TYR A 39 23.74 1.23 -4.74
N VAL A 40 24.60 2.23 -4.51
CA VAL A 40 25.20 2.50 -3.22
C VAL A 40 25.32 4.00 -2.93
N GLY A 41 25.25 4.35 -1.63
CA GLY A 41 25.65 5.66 -1.14
C GLY A 41 27.03 5.56 -0.48
N VAL A 42 27.91 6.53 -0.76
CA VAL A 42 29.26 6.58 -0.20
C VAL A 42 29.47 7.87 0.56
N THR A 43 29.98 7.75 1.79
CA THR A 43 30.39 8.91 2.60
C THR A 43 31.87 8.80 2.95
N LYS A 44 32.60 9.92 2.84
CA LYS A 44 34.00 9.99 3.31
C LYS A 44 34.02 10.45 4.75
N ASN A 45 34.68 9.72 5.60
CA ASN A 45 34.85 10.10 7.00
C ASN A 45 35.89 11.23 7.14
N GLU A 46 35.41 12.48 7.23
CA GLU A 46 36.26 13.65 7.39
C GLU A 46 36.56 13.99 8.87
N ALA A 47 35.73 13.52 9.78
CA ALA A 47 35.84 13.80 11.19
C ALA A 47 36.54 12.66 11.94
N MET A 48 37.34 12.99 12.95
CA MET A 48 37.87 12.03 13.86
C MET A 48 36.75 11.27 14.59
N ARG A 49 36.71 9.95 14.47
CA ARG A 49 35.80 9.09 15.22
C ARG A 49 36.54 8.48 16.40
N PHE A 50 35.96 8.62 17.58
CA PHE A 50 36.54 8.05 18.80
C PHE A 50 35.99 6.65 19.05
N VAL A 51 36.88 5.69 19.29
CA VAL A 51 36.56 4.31 19.68
C VAL A 51 37.11 4.09 21.09
N VAL A 52 36.23 3.74 22.02
CA VAL A 52 36.57 3.51 23.42
C VAL A 52 37.15 2.10 23.58
N ALA A 53 38.17 1.96 24.38
CA ALA A 53 38.77 0.65 24.66
C ALA A 53 37.82 -0.26 25.44
N ASP A 54 37.90 -1.55 25.19
CA ASP A 54 37.07 -2.54 25.84
C ASP A 54 37.22 -2.46 27.39
N GLY A 55 36.07 -2.39 28.07
CA GLY A 55 36.02 -2.28 29.52
C GLY A 55 36.33 -0.89 30.11
N GLN A 56 36.60 0.11 29.26
CA GLN A 56 36.82 1.48 29.70
C GLN A 56 35.56 2.35 29.60
N SER A 57 35.48 3.40 30.44
CA SER A 57 34.38 4.36 30.44
C SER A 57 34.89 5.74 30.08
N PHE A 58 34.96 6.06 28.80
CA PHE A 58 35.43 7.34 28.29
C PHE A 58 34.30 8.06 27.58
N GLY A 59 33.58 8.95 28.29
CA GLY A 59 32.38 9.61 27.83
C GLY A 59 32.61 10.70 26.74
N SER A 60 31.56 11.25 26.21
CA SER A 60 31.61 12.23 25.12
C SER A 60 32.34 13.55 25.48
N ILE A 61 32.27 13.97 26.74
CA ILE A 61 32.93 15.23 27.16
C ILE A 61 34.46 15.06 27.15
N PRO A 62 35.10 14.03 27.80
CA PRO A 62 36.54 13.85 27.67
C PRO A 62 36.95 13.55 26.21
N GLN A 63 36.18 12.86 25.39
CA GLN A 63 36.45 12.71 23.96
C GLN A 63 36.54 14.05 23.22
N SER A 64 35.62 14.99 23.51
CA SER A 64 35.65 16.32 22.93
C SER A 64 36.85 17.13 23.37
N LYS A 65 37.28 16.98 24.67
CA LYS A 65 38.48 17.63 25.18
C LYS A 65 39.77 17.06 24.58
N ALA A 66 39.83 15.73 24.39
CA ALA A 66 40.95 15.09 23.70
C ALA A 66 41.07 15.63 22.24
N LEU A 67 39.96 15.73 21.54
CA LEU A 67 39.92 16.29 20.18
C LEU A 67 40.39 17.75 20.15
N GLU A 68 39.95 18.58 21.12
CA GLU A 68 40.37 19.97 21.23
C GLU A 68 41.88 20.09 21.56
N ALA A 69 42.37 19.26 22.48
CA ALA A 69 43.76 19.24 22.84
C ALA A 69 44.66 18.81 21.66
N ASN A 70 44.27 17.75 20.95
CA ASN A 70 44.98 17.30 19.74
C ASN A 70 45.01 18.36 18.65
N LYS A 71 43.88 19.06 18.38
CA LYS A 71 43.82 20.17 17.41
C LYS A 71 44.76 21.32 17.77
N LYS A 72 45.02 21.55 19.05
CA LYS A 72 45.97 22.56 19.57
C LYS A 72 47.41 22.09 19.63
N GLY A 73 47.67 20.83 19.28
CA GLY A 73 48.99 20.23 19.38
C GLY A 73 49.39 19.90 20.81
N ASN A 74 48.48 19.86 21.76
CA ASN A 74 48.75 19.48 23.15
C ASN A 74 48.79 17.96 23.29
N THR A 75 49.76 17.45 23.98
CA THR A 75 49.95 16.01 24.30
C THR A 75 49.28 15.58 25.59
N GLU A 76 48.69 16.53 26.35
CA GLU A 76 48.04 16.27 27.63
C GLU A 76 46.78 17.11 27.78
N PHE A 77 45.82 16.60 28.54
CA PHE A 77 44.65 17.37 28.99
C PHE A 77 44.09 16.80 30.30
N THR A 78 43.40 17.63 31.07
CA THR A 78 42.80 17.26 32.36
C THR A 78 41.27 17.31 32.27
N TYR A 79 40.60 16.31 32.81
CA TYR A 79 39.15 16.29 32.97
C TYR A 79 38.75 15.73 34.35
N LYS A 80 38.01 16.53 35.15
CA LYS A 80 37.59 16.16 36.53
C LYS A 80 38.75 15.67 37.41
N ASP A 81 39.84 16.46 37.43
CA ASP A 81 41.09 16.18 38.20
C ASP A 81 41.79 14.87 37.81
N VAL A 82 41.50 14.34 36.62
CA VAL A 82 42.19 13.20 36.02
C VAL A 82 42.98 13.70 34.81
N ASP A 83 44.24 13.33 34.77
CA ASP A 83 45.16 13.67 33.70
C ASP A 83 45.19 12.57 32.64
N TYR A 84 45.14 12.99 31.39
CA TYR A 84 45.16 12.14 30.20
C TYR A 84 46.30 12.57 29.29
N THR A 85 46.96 11.61 28.67
CA THR A 85 47.98 11.84 27.66
C THR A 85 47.48 11.45 26.29
N ILE A 86 47.89 12.19 25.26
CA ILE A 86 47.57 11.97 23.85
C ILE A 86 48.87 11.62 23.14
N ASP A 87 48.87 10.49 22.45
CA ASP A 87 49.92 10.10 21.54
C ASP A 87 49.39 10.24 20.09
N ALA A 88 49.76 11.33 19.41
CA ALA A 88 49.38 11.63 18.04
C ALA A 88 50.38 10.97 17.09
N LEU A 89 50.01 9.82 16.53
CA LEU A 89 50.85 9.06 15.61
C LEU A 89 50.79 9.57 14.16
N SER A 90 49.71 10.26 13.82
CA SER A 90 49.58 10.99 12.54
C SER A 90 48.53 12.12 12.65
N ASP A 91 48.38 12.93 11.63
CA ASP A 91 47.33 13.98 11.57
C ASP A 91 45.91 13.39 11.62
N ASP A 92 45.77 12.10 11.32
CA ASP A 92 44.51 11.39 11.15
C ASP A 92 44.26 10.33 12.24
N PHE A 93 45.24 10.14 13.17
CA PHE A 93 45.14 9.11 14.18
C PHE A 93 45.88 9.48 15.47
N TYR A 94 45.21 9.37 16.61
CA TYR A 94 45.81 9.50 17.92
C TYR A 94 45.21 8.53 18.95
N VAL A 95 45.98 8.18 19.95
CA VAL A 95 45.59 7.30 21.06
C VAL A 95 45.58 8.11 22.38
N VAL A 96 44.59 7.84 23.22
CA VAL A 96 44.44 8.50 24.53
C VAL A 96 44.73 7.50 25.65
N TYR A 97 45.57 7.90 26.58
CA TYR A 97 45.95 7.11 27.75
C TYR A 97 45.57 7.81 29.05
N GLN A 98 45.30 7.03 30.08
CA GLN A 98 45.23 7.44 31.49
C GLN A 98 46.13 6.55 32.31
N ASP A 99 47.10 7.11 33.01
CA ASP A 99 48.06 6.35 33.81
C ASP A 99 48.71 5.17 33.04
N GLY A 100 49.01 5.37 31.77
CA GLY A 100 49.59 4.33 30.90
C GLY A 100 48.58 3.31 30.35
N THR A 101 47.29 3.43 30.72
CA THR A 101 46.22 2.53 30.22
C THR A 101 45.49 3.19 29.07
N VAL A 102 45.33 2.48 27.95
CA VAL A 102 44.59 2.96 26.76
C VAL A 102 43.13 3.17 27.13
N GLN A 103 42.64 4.40 26.92
CA GLN A 103 41.22 4.73 27.08
C GLN A 103 40.46 4.60 25.78
N GLY A 104 41.12 4.79 24.64
CA GLY A 104 40.58 4.67 23.31
C GLY A 104 41.46 5.37 22.27
N TYR A 105 41.05 5.35 21.06
CA TYR A 105 41.72 6.04 19.97
C TYR A 105 40.72 6.89 19.16
N ALA A 106 41.23 7.86 18.49
CA ALA A 106 40.44 8.60 17.47
C ALA A 106 41.14 8.50 16.11
N SER A 107 40.35 8.20 15.10
CA SER A 107 40.84 8.05 13.72
C SER A 107 39.84 8.59 12.71
N ARG A 108 40.35 9.10 11.58
CA ARG A 108 39.56 9.31 10.36
C ARG A 108 39.47 8.02 9.56
N ASP A 109 40.44 7.14 9.65
CA ASP A 109 40.45 5.85 9.00
C ASP A 109 39.64 4.84 9.80
N ILE A 110 38.85 4.02 9.12
CA ILE A 110 37.94 3.03 9.71
C ILE A 110 38.42 1.65 9.27
N ILE A 111 38.46 0.70 10.21
CA ILE A 111 38.69 -0.70 9.84
C ILE A 111 37.36 -1.38 9.61
N ASN A 112 37.17 -1.85 8.39
CA ASN A 112 36.03 -2.66 7.97
C ASN A 112 36.46 -4.13 8.03
N ALA A 113 35.65 -4.99 8.66
CA ALA A 113 35.87 -6.44 8.62
C ALA A 113 35.67 -6.97 7.19
N ALA A 114 36.43 -7.99 6.81
CA ALA A 114 36.22 -8.71 5.55
C ALA A 114 34.90 -9.53 5.59
N ASP A 115 34.38 -9.90 4.44
CA ASP A 115 33.16 -10.67 4.32
C ASP A 115 33.31 -12.03 5.04
N GLY A 116 32.37 -12.36 5.90
CA GLY A 116 32.38 -13.56 6.72
C GLY A 116 33.23 -13.48 8.01
N VAL A 117 33.96 -12.39 8.22
CA VAL A 117 34.71 -12.12 9.45
C VAL A 117 33.81 -11.35 10.43
N GLY A 118 33.74 -11.82 11.67
CA GLY A 118 33.00 -11.14 12.72
C GLY A 118 33.59 -9.79 13.12
N GLU A 119 33.05 -9.17 14.17
CA GLU A 119 33.61 -7.92 14.69
C GLU A 119 35.05 -8.10 15.17
N LEU A 120 35.97 -7.28 14.65
CA LEU A 120 37.38 -7.31 15.04
C LEU A 120 37.56 -6.77 16.45
N PRO A 121 38.42 -7.43 17.32
CA PRO A 121 38.72 -6.95 18.65
C PRO A 121 39.34 -5.55 18.64
N PHE A 122 39.10 -4.77 19.71
CA PHE A 122 39.64 -3.41 19.84
C PHE A 122 41.18 -3.38 19.70
N ALA A 123 41.87 -4.32 20.35
CA ALA A 123 43.33 -4.39 20.30
C ALA A 123 43.87 -4.60 18.89
N VAL A 124 43.20 -5.41 18.07
CA VAL A 124 43.57 -5.66 16.68
C VAL A 124 43.31 -4.40 15.83
N LYS A 125 42.16 -3.72 16.01
CA LYS A 125 41.88 -2.44 15.36
C LYS A 125 42.90 -1.36 15.71
N LEU A 126 43.26 -1.26 16.99
CA LEU A 126 44.27 -0.32 17.46
C LEU A 126 45.66 -0.61 16.86
N GLY A 127 46.07 -1.88 16.87
CA GLY A 127 47.38 -2.29 16.32
C GLY A 127 47.47 -2.03 14.82
N ALA A 128 46.42 -2.35 14.07
CA ALA A 128 46.36 -2.13 12.64
C ALA A 128 46.42 -0.64 12.24
N LEU A 129 45.67 0.23 12.96
CA LEU A 129 45.72 1.68 12.72
C LEU A 129 47.05 2.27 13.16
N THR A 130 47.67 1.77 14.22
CA THR A 130 49.02 2.17 14.66
C THR A 130 50.05 1.81 13.60
N ALA A 131 50.07 0.58 13.14
CA ALA A 131 50.98 0.12 12.08
C ALA A 131 50.81 0.95 10.80
N HIS A 132 49.54 1.18 10.38
CA HIS A 132 49.26 2.02 9.22
C HIS A 132 49.74 3.47 9.37
N ALA A 133 49.55 4.07 10.56
CA ALA A 133 49.94 5.45 10.83
C ALA A 133 51.47 5.64 10.97
N THR A 134 52.18 4.61 11.46
CA THR A 134 53.64 4.63 11.60
C THR A 134 54.38 4.12 10.37
N GLY A 135 53.69 3.50 9.41
CA GLY A 135 54.26 2.88 8.21
C GLY A 135 54.94 1.51 8.50
N GLU A 136 54.59 0.89 9.63
CA GLU A 136 54.97 -0.47 9.94
C GLU A 136 54.08 -1.49 9.26
N SER A 137 54.62 -2.60 8.76
CA SER A 137 53.84 -3.64 8.12
C SER A 137 53.28 -4.68 9.09
N ASP A 138 54.00 -4.96 10.17
CA ASP A 138 53.69 -6.07 11.04
C ASP A 138 53.48 -5.60 12.50
N PHE A 139 52.56 -6.24 13.21
CA PHE A 139 52.29 -5.99 14.62
C PHE A 139 51.79 -7.26 15.32
N THR A 140 51.89 -7.31 16.62
CA THR A 140 51.51 -8.47 17.42
C THR A 140 50.47 -8.09 18.46
N VAL A 141 49.38 -8.86 18.56
CA VAL A 141 48.35 -8.73 19.61
C VAL A 141 48.15 -10.09 20.27
N ASP A 142 48.28 -10.13 21.58
CA ASP A 142 48.15 -11.35 22.41
C ASP A 142 48.97 -12.56 21.90
N GLY A 143 50.15 -12.29 21.36
CA GLY A 143 51.04 -13.33 20.83
C GLY A 143 50.70 -13.80 19.43
N THR A 144 49.71 -13.21 18.76
CA THR A 144 49.31 -13.46 17.35
C THR A 144 49.88 -12.39 16.46
N GLU A 145 50.53 -12.78 15.37
CA GLU A 145 51.10 -11.87 14.39
C GLU A 145 50.04 -11.46 13.36
N TYR A 146 49.99 -10.18 13.07
CA TYR A 146 49.14 -9.53 12.05
C TYR A 146 49.97 -8.66 11.14
N SER A 147 49.52 -8.45 9.92
CA SER A 147 50.16 -7.51 9.02
C SER A 147 49.17 -6.57 8.34
N VAL A 148 49.64 -5.37 8.00
CA VAL A 148 48.90 -4.40 7.19
C VAL A 148 49.72 -4.11 5.95
N ASP A 149 49.16 -4.34 4.77
CA ASP A 149 49.83 -4.04 3.50
C ASP A 149 49.72 -2.56 3.12
N GLU A 150 50.44 -2.17 2.04
CA GLU A 150 50.38 -0.80 1.50
C GLU A 150 48.97 -0.34 1.05
N SER A 151 48.12 -1.30 0.73
CA SER A 151 46.71 -1.06 0.34
C SER A 151 45.79 -1.00 1.55
N GLY A 152 46.29 -1.10 2.77
CA GLY A 152 45.53 -1.08 4.02
C GLY A 152 44.78 -2.37 4.34
N ASN A 153 45.09 -3.50 3.69
CA ASN A 153 44.53 -4.78 4.06
C ASN A 153 45.14 -5.33 5.35
N LEU A 154 44.29 -5.64 6.30
CA LEU A 154 44.69 -6.31 7.56
C LEU A 154 44.64 -7.81 7.36
N MET A 155 45.77 -8.47 7.55
CA MET A 155 45.94 -9.90 7.34
C MET A 155 46.40 -10.65 8.59
N GLN A 156 46.06 -11.94 8.67
CA GLN A 156 46.53 -12.89 9.66
C GLN A 156 46.81 -14.23 8.97
N GLY A 157 48.02 -14.69 9.05
CA GLY A 157 48.41 -15.99 8.44
C GLY A 157 48.17 -16.12 6.97
N GLY A 158 48.11 -15.00 6.23
CA GLY A 158 47.81 -14.94 4.79
C GLY A 158 46.31 -14.78 4.43
N GLU A 159 45.42 -14.76 5.42
CA GLU A 159 44.02 -14.48 5.22
C GLU A 159 43.70 -13.01 5.54
N THR A 160 42.89 -12.37 4.72
CA THR A 160 42.42 -10.98 4.91
C THR A 160 41.32 -10.96 5.97
N LEU A 161 41.54 -10.29 7.08
CA LEU A 161 40.54 -10.10 8.14
C LEU A 161 39.75 -8.84 8.01
N GLY A 162 40.28 -7.83 7.33
CA GLY A 162 39.65 -6.53 7.17
C GLY A 162 40.52 -5.58 6.37
N TYR A 163 40.10 -4.34 6.29
CA TYR A 163 40.79 -3.29 5.52
C TYR A 163 40.56 -1.91 6.13
N ILE A 164 41.55 -1.06 6.00
CA ILE A 164 41.50 0.34 6.39
C ILE A 164 40.99 1.18 5.25
N SER A 165 39.99 2.01 5.49
CA SER A 165 39.42 2.94 4.49
C SER A 165 38.81 4.15 5.18
N ARG A 166 38.75 5.29 4.47
CA ARG A 166 37.99 6.48 4.87
C ARG A 166 36.56 6.49 4.35
N PHE A 167 36.24 5.58 3.46
CA PHE A 167 34.93 5.53 2.82
C PHE A 167 34.01 4.52 3.51
N VAL A 168 32.78 4.96 3.75
CA VAL A 168 31.69 4.11 4.22
C VAL A 168 30.74 3.91 3.07
N VAL A 169 30.64 2.70 2.57
CA VAL A 169 29.76 2.31 1.45
C VAL A 169 28.54 1.62 2.01
N GLN A 170 27.35 2.12 1.67
CA GLN A 170 26.06 1.58 2.10
C GLN A 170 25.23 1.20 0.89
N ALA A 171 24.73 -0.03 0.85
CA ALA A 171 23.81 -0.48 -0.19
C ALA A 171 22.49 0.31 -0.15
N ALA A 172 21.94 0.63 -1.30
CA ALA A 172 20.67 1.32 -1.43
C ALA A 172 19.50 0.42 -1.01
N ASP A 173 19.64 -0.90 -1.17
CA ASP A 173 18.68 -1.88 -0.68
C ASP A 173 19.37 -3.19 -0.25
N SER A 174 18.64 -4.03 0.50
CA SER A 174 19.15 -5.27 1.08
C SER A 174 19.46 -6.39 0.07
N SER A 175 19.08 -6.25 -1.17
CA SER A 175 19.38 -7.22 -2.24
C SER A 175 20.76 -7.02 -2.87
N ILE A 176 21.39 -5.87 -2.60
CA ILE A 176 22.68 -5.51 -3.16
C ILE A 176 23.79 -6.05 -2.28
N VAL A 177 24.60 -6.95 -2.83
CA VAL A 177 25.81 -7.46 -2.20
C VAL A 177 27.00 -6.63 -2.69
N ILE A 178 27.68 -5.98 -1.75
CA ILE A 178 28.82 -5.11 -2.05
C ILE A 178 30.09 -5.89 -1.75
N THR A 179 30.79 -6.32 -2.78
CA THR A 179 32.07 -7.03 -2.65
C THR A 179 33.21 -6.09 -2.37
N ARG A 180 34.32 -6.63 -1.87
CA ARG A 180 35.54 -5.85 -1.62
C ARG A 180 36.09 -5.23 -2.92
N ASP A 181 36.16 -6.01 -3.98
CA ASP A 181 36.68 -5.54 -5.27
C ASP A 181 35.84 -4.39 -5.84
N PHE A 182 34.51 -4.43 -5.68
CA PHE A 182 33.64 -3.32 -6.03
C PHE A 182 33.98 -2.05 -5.24
N LYS A 183 34.21 -2.17 -3.91
CA LYS A 183 34.55 -1.01 -3.08
C LYS A 183 35.88 -0.39 -3.49
N ASP A 184 36.88 -1.20 -3.77
CA ASP A 184 38.23 -0.73 -4.19
C ASP A 184 38.14 0.03 -5.51
N ARG A 185 37.43 -0.50 -6.51
CA ARG A 185 37.18 0.17 -7.77
C ARG A 185 36.41 1.47 -7.62
N LEU A 186 35.42 1.48 -6.73
CA LEU A 186 34.64 2.66 -6.43
C LEU A 186 35.47 3.74 -5.73
N GLU A 187 36.32 3.37 -4.75
CA GLU A 187 37.24 4.28 -4.06
C GLU A 187 38.27 4.87 -5.03
N GLU A 188 38.85 4.05 -5.92
CA GLU A 188 39.72 4.51 -7.00
C GLU A 188 39.02 5.55 -7.89
N ALA A 189 37.79 5.26 -8.34
CA ALA A 189 37.02 6.17 -9.17
C ALA A 189 36.68 7.49 -8.48
N ILE A 190 36.29 7.45 -7.20
CA ILE A 190 36.02 8.65 -6.40
C ILE A 190 37.29 9.48 -6.21
N ASN A 191 38.42 8.86 -5.89
CA ASN A 191 39.69 9.55 -5.70
C ASN A 191 40.24 10.13 -7.02
N ALA A 192 39.91 9.53 -8.16
CA ALA A 192 40.23 10.05 -9.49
C ALA A 192 39.25 11.11 -10.01
N ASP A 193 38.23 11.49 -9.20
CA ASP A 193 37.13 12.40 -9.57
C ASP A 193 36.41 11.96 -10.86
N SER A 194 36.28 10.65 -11.04
CA SER A 194 35.59 10.05 -12.19
C SER A 194 34.07 10.13 -12.01
N ALA A 195 33.37 10.58 -13.05
CA ALA A 195 31.90 10.58 -13.05
C ALA A 195 31.30 9.21 -13.27
N GLN A 196 32.09 8.25 -13.78
CA GLN A 196 31.64 6.89 -14.13
C GLN A 196 32.76 5.88 -13.93
N PHE A 197 32.39 4.64 -13.65
CA PHE A 197 33.29 3.49 -13.67
C PHE A 197 32.58 2.23 -14.15
N VAL A 198 33.36 1.27 -14.63
CA VAL A 198 32.86 -0.03 -15.05
C VAL A 198 33.34 -1.09 -14.09
N TYR A 199 32.45 -1.97 -13.67
CA TYR A 199 32.76 -3.08 -12.78
C TYR A 199 32.18 -4.38 -13.35
N THR A 200 33.00 -5.44 -13.30
CA THR A 200 32.57 -6.81 -13.66
C THR A 200 32.49 -7.63 -12.40
N ASP A 201 31.32 -8.19 -12.12
CA ASP A 201 31.09 -8.99 -10.91
C ASP A 201 31.69 -10.42 -11.01
N GLU A 202 31.58 -11.19 -9.93
CA GLU A 202 32.08 -12.57 -9.86
C GLU A 202 31.38 -13.53 -10.84
N ALA A 203 30.16 -13.17 -11.30
CA ALA A 203 29.42 -13.93 -12.31
C ALA A 203 29.88 -13.60 -13.74
N GLY A 204 30.75 -12.59 -13.91
CA GLY A 204 31.24 -12.11 -15.21
C GLY A 204 30.30 -11.11 -15.87
N GLU A 205 29.29 -10.59 -15.16
CA GLU A 205 28.43 -9.53 -15.67
C GLU A 205 29.11 -8.18 -15.50
N THR A 206 29.20 -7.43 -16.60
CA THR A 206 29.82 -6.10 -16.62
C THR A 206 28.74 -5.04 -16.61
N ALA A 207 28.83 -4.09 -15.69
CA ALA A 207 27.91 -2.98 -15.57
C ALA A 207 28.64 -1.65 -15.46
N GLU A 208 28.00 -0.60 -15.97
CA GLU A 208 28.44 0.78 -15.85
C GLU A 208 27.73 1.47 -14.68
N TYR A 209 28.48 2.25 -13.91
CA TYR A 209 28.02 2.94 -12.73
C TYR A 209 28.31 4.43 -12.84
N ASP A 210 27.29 5.25 -12.64
CA ASP A 210 27.38 6.71 -12.56
C ASP A 210 27.67 7.13 -11.14
N ILE A 211 28.61 8.04 -10.91
CA ILE A 211 28.93 8.62 -9.61
C ILE A 211 28.49 10.08 -9.60
N VAL A 212 27.59 10.43 -8.68
CA VAL A 212 27.11 11.80 -8.51
C VAL A 212 27.37 12.25 -7.08
N PHE A 213 28.18 13.31 -6.94
CA PHE A 213 28.45 13.92 -5.64
C PHE A 213 27.40 14.96 -5.29
N ASP A 214 26.74 14.80 -4.16
CA ASP A 214 25.85 15.82 -3.57
C ASP A 214 26.61 16.66 -2.54
N ALA A 215 26.92 17.89 -2.92
CA ALA A 215 27.66 18.81 -2.06
C ALA A 215 26.90 19.24 -0.79
N SER A 216 25.56 19.11 -0.77
CA SER A 216 24.75 19.48 0.39
C SER A 216 24.78 18.43 1.49
N THR A 217 24.76 17.16 1.11
CA THR A 217 24.80 15.99 2.01
C THR A 217 26.19 15.41 2.15
N LYS A 218 27.13 15.78 1.29
CA LYS A 218 28.50 15.21 1.17
C LYS A 218 28.50 13.71 0.92
N VAL A 219 27.52 13.25 0.15
CA VAL A 219 27.35 11.83 -0.23
C VAL A 219 27.59 11.68 -1.73
N TRP A 220 28.36 10.67 -2.11
CA TRP A 220 28.39 10.17 -3.48
C TRP A 220 27.27 9.17 -3.65
N SER A 221 26.31 9.48 -4.53
CA SER A 221 25.28 8.54 -4.97
C SER A 221 25.80 7.80 -6.19
N VAL A 222 25.91 6.49 -6.08
CA VAL A 222 26.35 5.61 -7.18
C VAL A 222 25.13 4.93 -7.75
N LYS A 223 24.92 5.08 -9.06
CA LYS A 223 23.76 4.58 -9.75
C LYS A 223 24.17 3.58 -10.82
N GLN A 224 23.42 2.50 -10.93
CA GLN A 224 23.60 1.49 -11.98
C GLN A 224 22.50 1.64 -13.03
N MET A 225 22.86 1.62 -14.32
CA MET A 225 21.88 1.48 -15.39
C MET A 225 21.34 0.06 -15.40
N LYS A 226 20.05 -0.08 -15.16
CA LYS A 226 19.39 -1.38 -15.11
C LYS A 226 18.14 -1.39 -15.97
N ASP A 227 17.99 -2.45 -16.75
CA ASP A 227 16.74 -2.72 -17.44
C ASP A 227 15.63 -2.98 -16.41
N THR A 228 14.56 -2.23 -16.52
CA THR A 228 13.43 -2.35 -15.59
C THR A 228 12.12 -2.24 -16.35
N TYR A 229 11.09 -2.85 -15.78
CA TYR A 229 9.73 -2.69 -16.25
C TYR A 229 9.16 -1.36 -15.75
N VAL A 230 8.76 -0.51 -16.67
CA VAL A 230 7.97 0.69 -16.36
C VAL A 230 6.56 0.46 -16.84
N TYR A 231 5.61 0.44 -15.92
CA TYR A 231 4.20 0.34 -16.28
C TYR A 231 3.75 1.59 -17.03
N ASP A 232 3.00 1.40 -18.10
CA ASP A 232 2.44 2.48 -18.92
C ASP A 232 1.29 3.16 -18.19
N ARG A 233 1.62 3.85 -17.09
CA ARG A 233 0.65 4.52 -16.22
C ARG A 233 0.09 5.76 -16.90
N TYR A 234 -1.24 5.87 -16.92
CA TYR A 234 -1.95 7.01 -17.50
C TYR A 234 -1.55 7.30 -18.95
N ALA A 235 -1.19 6.26 -19.74
CA ALA A 235 -0.94 6.43 -21.15
C ALA A 235 -2.19 6.99 -21.86
N ALA A 236 -1.97 7.95 -22.73
CA ALA A 236 -3.06 8.61 -23.45
C ALA A 236 -3.84 7.62 -24.33
N PRO A 237 -5.12 7.93 -24.65
CA PRO A 237 -5.90 7.14 -25.60
C PRO A 237 -5.16 6.89 -26.91
N SER A 238 -5.15 5.65 -27.37
CA SER A 238 -4.43 5.18 -28.55
C SER A 238 -5.23 4.11 -29.31
N ALA A 239 -4.74 3.66 -30.44
CA ALA A 239 -5.38 2.56 -31.18
C ALA A 239 -5.34 1.23 -30.41
N ALA A 240 -4.30 1.00 -29.61
CA ALA A 240 -4.18 -0.17 -28.74
C ALA A 240 -5.07 -0.02 -27.49
N HIS A 241 -5.08 1.16 -26.89
CA HIS A 241 -5.84 1.48 -25.67
C HIS A 241 -6.81 2.64 -25.96
N PRO A 242 -8.06 2.37 -26.41
CA PRO A 242 -8.98 3.41 -26.87
C PRO A 242 -9.33 4.46 -25.80
N LEU A 243 -9.31 4.10 -24.53
CA LEU A 243 -9.47 5.00 -23.38
C LEU A 243 -8.18 5.16 -22.55
N GLY A 244 -7.01 4.80 -23.13
CA GLY A 244 -5.74 4.87 -22.40
C GLY A 244 -5.57 3.78 -21.34
N THR A 245 -4.64 3.99 -20.41
CA THR A 245 -4.34 3.08 -19.31
C THR A 245 -4.56 3.75 -17.95
N ASP A 246 -4.78 2.93 -16.91
CA ASP A 246 -4.99 3.40 -15.54
C ASP A 246 -3.67 3.59 -14.75
N THR A 247 -3.79 3.87 -13.45
CA THR A 247 -2.65 4.03 -12.52
C THR A 247 -1.75 2.79 -12.42
N ASN A 248 -2.24 1.61 -12.80
CA ASN A 248 -1.52 0.34 -12.75
C ASN A 248 -1.03 -0.12 -14.14
N GLY A 249 -1.24 0.70 -15.17
CA GLY A 249 -0.92 0.33 -16.57
C GLY A 249 -1.90 -0.66 -17.19
N MET A 250 -3.15 -0.72 -16.71
CA MET A 250 -4.19 -1.59 -17.27
C MET A 250 -5.07 -0.84 -18.27
N ASP A 251 -5.60 -1.54 -19.27
CA ASP A 251 -6.47 -0.92 -20.27
C ASP A 251 -7.76 -0.38 -19.66
N MET A 252 -8.00 0.93 -19.84
CA MET A 252 -9.14 1.62 -19.23
C MET A 252 -10.48 1.18 -19.76
N LEU A 253 -10.59 0.88 -21.06
CA LEU A 253 -11.86 0.41 -21.64
C LEU A 253 -12.24 -0.96 -21.06
N THR A 254 -11.28 -1.86 -20.97
CA THR A 254 -11.48 -3.18 -20.37
C THR A 254 -11.91 -3.05 -18.91
N ARG A 255 -11.19 -2.24 -18.13
CA ARG A 255 -11.54 -2.00 -16.72
C ARG A 255 -12.91 -1.38 -16.54
N LEU A 256 -13.32 -0.49 -17.46
CA LEU A 256 -14.65 0.12 -17.43
C LEU A 256 -15.77 -0.90 -17.66
N MET A 257 -15.56 -1.85 -18.58
CA MET A 257 -16.51 -2.93 -18.87
C MET A 257 -16.59 -3.91 -17.66
N TYR A 258 -15.46 -4.41 -17.20
CA TYR A 258 -15.43 -5.33 -16.05
C TYR A 258 -15.89 -4.64 -14.76
N GLY A 259 -15.55 -3.36 -14.58
CA GLY A 259 -16.01 -2.56 -13.46
C GLY A 259 -17.52 -2.42 -13.41
N GLY A 260 -18.15 -2.23 -14.56
CA GLY A 260 -19.61 -2.23 -14.67
C GLY A 260 -20.23 -3.57 -14.30
N ARG A 261 -19.64 -4.66 -14.74
CA ARG A 261 -20.07 -6.02 -14.36
C ARG A 261 -20.07 -6.20 -12.85
N VAL A 262 -18.97 -5.80 -12.16
CA VAL A 262 -18.85 -5.91 -10.70
C VAL A 262 -19.85 -5.02 -9.99
N SER A 263 -19.96 -3.72 -10.36
CA SER A 263 -20.90 -2.79 -9.75
C SER A 263 -22.38 -3.23 -9.93
N LEU A 264 -22.76 -3.74 -11.09
CA LEU A 264 -24.10 -4.27 -11.33
C LEU A 264 -24.38 -5.52 -10.49
N ILE A 265 -23.45 -6.49 -10.43
CA ILE A 265 -23.60 -7.71 -9.63
C ILE A 265 -23.77 -7.35 -8.16
N ILE A 266 -22.94 -6.45 -7.62
CA ILE A 266 -23.04 -5.99 -6.22
C ILE A 266 -24.42 -5.39 -5.99
N GLY A 267 -24.86 -4.47 -6.85
CA GLY A 267 -26.18 -3.84 -6.73
C GLY A 267 -27.31 -4.86 -6.67
N PHE A 268 -27.32 -5.84 -7.58
CA PHE A 268 -28.35 -6.89 -7.58
C PHE A 268 -28.33 -7.77 -6.34
N ILE A 269 -27.16 -8.25 -5.93
CA ILE A 269 -27.04 -9.12 -4.75
C ILE A 269 -27.50 -8.39 -3.49
N VAL A 270 -27.09 -7.15 -3.31
CA VAL A 270 -27.49 -6.32 -2.17
C VAL A 270 -29.01 -6.15 -2.13
N VAL A 271 -29.63 -5.76 -3.26
CA VAL A 271 -31.11 -5.59 -3.34
C VAL A 271 -31.85 -6.90 -3.08
N VAL A 272 -31.33 -8.02 -3.54
CA VAL A 272 -31.92 -9.35 -3.22
C VAL A 272 -31.85 -9.65 -1.73
N ILE A 273 -30.73 -9.36 -1.07
CA ILE A 273 -30.56 -9.60 0.38
C ILE A 273 -31.52 -8.68 1.18
N GLU A 274 -31.51 -7.38 0.92
CA GLU A 274 -32.34 -6.41 1.64
C GLU A 274 -33.84 -6.68 1.44
N THR A 275 -34.24 -7.05 0.22
CA THR A 275 -35.62 -7.36 -0.11
C THR A 275 -36.07 -8.67 0.57
N SER A 276 -35.26 -9.70 0.51
CA SER A 276 -35.59 -11.00 1.14
C SER A 276 -35.78 -10.84 2.64
N LEU A 277 -34.86 -10.17 3.31
CA LEU A 277 -34.97 -9.90 4.76
C LEU A 277 -36.15 -8.96 5.07
N GLY A 278 -36.32 -7.92 4.28
CA GLY A 278 -37.39 -6.95 4.44
C GLY A 278 -38.78 -7.56 4.25
N VAL A 279 -38.98 -8.40 3.24
CA VAL A 279 -40.24 -9.13 2.99
C VAL A 279 -40.54 -10.12 4.11
N LEU A 280 -39.53 -10.86 4.57
CA LEU A 280 -39.71 -11.80 5.67
C LEU A 280 -40.13 -11.08 6.95
N MET A 281 -39.35 -10.11 7.39
CA MET A 281 -39.57 -9.40 8.65
C MET A 281 -40.85 -8.51 8.59
N GLY A 282 -41.04 -7.78 7.48
CA GLY A 282 -42.24 -6.97 7.28
C GLY A 282 -43.51 -7.80 7.16
N GLY A 283 -43.39 -8.97 6.49
CA GLY A 283 -44.48 -9.93 6.35
C GLY A 283 -44.95 -10.48 7.70
N LEU A 284 -43.99 -10.95 8.51
CA LEU A 284 -44.27 -11.45 9.87
C LEU A 284 -44.88 -10.36 10.77
N SER A 285 -44.26 -9.19 10.77
CA SER A 285 -44.69 -8.03 11.55
C SER A 285 -46.13 -7.62 11.19
N GLY A 286 -46.42 -7.39 9.91
CA GLY A 286 -47.74 -6.96 9.44
C GLY A 286 -48.82 -8.01 9.61
N TYR A 287 -48.49 -9.30 9.48
CA TYR A 287 -49.48 -10.36 9.60
C TYR A 287 -49.85 -10.68 11.05
N PHE A 288 -48.86 -10.96 11.91
CA PHE A 288 -49.13 -11.38 13.29
C PHE A 288 -49.52 -10.21 14.18
N GLY A 289 -48.99 -9.01 13.94
CA GLY A 289 -49.29 -7.86 14.79
C GLY A 289 -48.83 -7.98 16.25
N GLY A 290 -49.39 -7.21 17.14
CA GLY A 290 -49.19 -7.29 18.60
C GLY A 290 -47.71 -7.34 19.00
N TRP A 291 -47.33 -8.38 19.77
CA TRP A 291 -45.96 -8.52 20.28
C TRP A 291 -44.90 -8.72 19.18
N VAL A 292 -45.23 -9.52 18.13
CA VAL A 292 -44.31 -9.78 17.02
C VAL A 292 -44.01 -8.51 16.27
N ASP A 293 -45.05 -7.73 16.00
CA ASP A 293 -44.90 -6.42 15.34
C ASP A 293 -44.05 -5.46 16.16
N ASN A 294 -44.37 -5.34 17.45
CA ASN A 294 -43.62 -4.47 18.36
C ASN A 294 -42.13 -4.84 18.44
N LEU A 295 -41.79 -6.14 18.51
CA LEU A 295 -40.41 -6.60 18.55
C LEU A 295 -39.67 -6.25 17.26
N ILE A 296 -40.23 -6.62 16.09
CA ILE A 296 -39.59 -6.40 14.80
C ILE A 296 -39.43 -4.89 14.56
N MET A 297 -40.45 -4.07 14.86
CA MET A 297 -40.36 -2.63 14.67
C MET A 297 -39.36 -1.98 15.62
N ARG A 298 -39.16 -2.48 16.82
CA ARG A 298 -38.07 -2.01 17.70
C ARG A 298 -36.70 -2.32 17.13
N ILE A 299 -36.51 -3.49 16.53
CA ILE A 299 -35.26 -3.81 15.81
C ILE A 299 -35.09 -2.84 14.65
N VAL A 300 -36.12 -2.62 13.84
CA VAL A 300 -36.08 -1.65 12.74
C VAL A 300 -35.70 -0.26 13.23
N ASP A 301 -36.31 0.21 14.33
CA ASP A 301 -36.01 1.52 14.93
C ASP A 301 -34.54 1.62 15.38
N VAL A 302 -33.99 0.56 15.99
CA VAL A 302 -32.55 0.50 16.34
C VAL A 302 -31.67 0.67 15.09
N PHE A 303 -31.98 -0.04 14.00
CA PHE A 303 -31.21 0.11 12.75
C PHE A 303 -31.26 1.54 12.18
N TYR A 304 -32.40 2.23 12.30
CA TYR A 304 -32.50 3.63 11.87
C TYR A 304 -31.72 4.61 12.76
N CYS A 305 -31.53 4.27 14.05
CA CYS A 305 -30.73 5.10 14.97
C CYS A 305 -29.22 4.96 14.69
N ILE A 306 -28.81 3.87 14.04
CA ILE A 306 -27.39 3.61 13.76
C ILE A 306 -27.00 4.28 12.43
N PRO A 307 -26.03 5.19 12.44
CA PRO A 307 -25.57 5.80 11.19
C PRO A 307 -24.82 4.77 10.35
N SER A 308 -25.36 4.42 9.18
CA SER A 308 -24.84 3.35 8.32
C SER A 308 -23.41 3.63 7.81
N MET A 309 -23.12 4.87 7.39
CA MET A 309 -21.80 5.24 6.86
C MET A 309 -20.65 5.01 7.86
N PRO A 310 -20.70 5.47 9.12
CA PRO A 310 -19.68 5.14 10.11
C PRO A 310 -19.47 3.64 10.31
N ILE A 311 -20.52 2.82 10.32
CA ILE A 311 -20.38 1.36 10.45
C ILE A 311 -19.60 0.80 9.26
N ILE A 312 -19.98 1.18 8.04
CA ILE A 312 -19.32 0.68 6.84
C ILE A 312 -17.84 1.11 6.81
N ILE A 313 -17.52 2.34 7.23
CA ILE A 313 -16.15 2.84 7.35
C ILE A 313 -15.35 2.01 8.35
N ILE A 314 -15.90 1.75 9.54
CA ILE A 314 -15.23 0.95 10.58
C ILE A 314 -14.95 -0.47 10.05
N VAL A 315 -15.97 -1.11 9.45
CA VAL A 315 -15.82 -2.48 8.92
C VAL A 315 -14.84 -2.50 7.74
N GLY A 316 -14.91 -1.51 6.84
CA GLY A 316 -13.96 -1.35 5.75
C GLY A 316 -12.52 -1.23 6.23
N SER A 317 -12.28 -0.38 7.24
CA SER A 317 -10.96 -0.21 7.86
C SER A 317 -10.50 -1.46 8.60
N ALA A 318 -11.41 -2.19 9.26
CA ALA A 318 -11.09 -3.46 9.89
C ALA A 318 -10.69 -4.53 8.86
N MET A 319 -11.37 -4.59 7.72
CA MET A 319 -10.99 -5.48 6.61
C MET A 319 -9.60 -5.14 6.05
N ASP A 320 -9.22 -3.87 6.02
CA ASP A 320 -7.87 -3.43 5.64
C ASP A 320 -6.81 -3.85 6.66
N ALA A 321 -7.09 -3.64 7.95
CA ALA A 321 -6.19 -4.04 9.03
C ALA A 321 -5.96 -5.55 9.07
N LEU A 322 -6.98 -6.35 8.78
CA LEU A 322 -6.93 -7.81 8.70
C LEU A 322 -6.40 -8.33 7.36
N ARG A 323 -6.05 -7.45 6.42
CA ARG A 323 -5.56 -7.78 5.06
C ARG A 323 -6.45 -8.79 4.33
N ILE A 324 -7.77 -8.61 4.44
CA ILE A 324 -8.73 -9.47 3.77
C ILE A 324 -8.58 -9.33 2.25
N ASP A 325 -8.54 -10.46 1.55
CA ASP A 325 -8.42 -10.50 0.09
C ASP A 325 -9.61 -9.79 -0.60
N SER A 326 -9.37 -9.30 -1.81
CA SER A 326 -10.32 -8.48 -2.55
C SER A 326 -11.64 -9.18 -2.86
N TRP A 327 -11.63 -10.50 -3.08
CA TRP A 327 -12.83 -11.29 -3.34
C TRP A 327 -13.72 -11.42 -2.09
N THR A 328 -13.14 -11.83 -0.97
CA THR A 328 -13.82 -11.95 0.32
C THR A 328 -14.35 -10.59 0.80
N ARG A 329 -13.57 -9.54 0.59
CA ARG A 329 -13.98 -8.16 0.88
C ARG A 329 -15.23 -7.76 0.10
N MET A 330 -15.30 -8.10 -1.17
CA MET A 330 -16.47 -7.81 -2.02
C MET A 330 -17.72 -8.54 -1.50
N ILE A 331 -17.58 -9.80 -1.06
CA ILE A 331 -18.69 -10.56 -0.46
C ILE A 331 -19.16 -9.90 0.84
N TYR A 332 -18.25 -9.53 1.73
CA TYR A 332 -18.60 -8.88 2.99
C TYR A 332 -19.27 -7.52 2.75
N LEU A 333 -18.82 -6.76 1.77
CA LEU A 333 -19.46 -5.50 1.38
C LEU A 333 -20.92 -5.72 0.97
N MET A 334 -21.19 -6.71 0.12
CA MET A 334 -22.56 -7.06 -0.30
C MET A 334 -23.44 -7.47 0.88
N LEU A 335 -22.92 -8.30 1.79
CA LEU A 335 -23.65 -8.76 2.97
C LEU A 335 -23.98 -7.59 3.91
N ILE A 336 -23.02 -6.72 4.18
CA ILE A 336 -23.21 -5.58 5.08
C ILE A 336 -24.23 -4.58 4.51
N LEU A 337 -24.09 -4.21 3.24
CA LEU A 337 -25.02 -3.30 2.59
C LEU A 337 -26.44 -3.87 2.58
N GLY A 338 -26.61 -5.13 2.20
CA GLY A 338 -27.91 -5.80 2.19
C GLY A 338 -28.51 -5.94 3.61
N PHE A 339 -27.63 -6.21 4.60
CA PHE A 339 -28.08 -6.30 6.00
C PHE A 339 -28.42 -4.93 6.61
N LEU A 340 -27.86 -3.84 6.15
CA LEU A 340 -28.22 -2.50 6.61
C LEU A 340 -29.45 -1.94 5.91
N GLY A 341 -29.78 -2.39 4.68
CA GLY A 341 -30.87 -1.86 3.86
C GLY A 341 -32.27 -2.44 4.15
N TRP A 342 -32.37 -3.64 4.74
CA TRP A 342 -33.65 -4.35 4.92
C TRP A 342 -34.72 -3.61 5.73
N PRO A 343 -34.41 -2.72 6.71
CA PRO A 343 -35.43 -2.08 7.53
C PRO A 343 -36.42 -1.21 6.74
N SER A 344 -35.93 -0.56 5.67
CA SER A 344 -36.77 0.26 4.78
C SER A 344 -37.83 -0.57 4.06
N ILE A 345 -37.41 -1.71 3.53
CA ILE A 345 -38.29 -2.67 2.85
C ILE A 345 -39.25 -3.30 3.87
N ALA A 346 -38.79 -3.68 5.06
CA ALA A 346 -39.63 -4.27 6.09
C ALA A 346 -40.76 -3.34 6.52
N ARG A 347 -40.48 -2.04 6.72
CA ARG A 347 -41.51 -1.05 7.10
C ARG A 347 -42.56 -0.88 6.00
N LEU A 348 -42.14 -0.89 4.76
CA LEU A 348 -43.02 -0.80 3.61
C LEU A 348 -43.93 -2.03 3.50
N VAL A 349 -43.33 -3.23 3.50
CA VAL A 349 -44.04 -4.51 3.39
C VAL A 349 -45.05 -4.66 4.55
N ARG A 350 -44.64 -4.31 5.77
CA ARG A 350 -45.54 -4.28 6.92
C ARG A 350 -46.76 -3.39 6.68
N GLY A 351 -46.57 -2.16 6.19
CA GLY A 351 -47.67 -1.25 5.88
C GLY A 351 -48.66 -1.81 4.88
N GLN A 352 -48.15 -2.43 3.82
CA GLN A 352 -48.99 -3.10 2.79
C GLN A 352 -49.75 -4.30 3.37
N ILE A 353 -49.09 -5.16 4.14
CA ILE A 353 -49.69 -6.36 4.71
C ILE A 353 -50.76 -6.02 5.73
N LEU A 354 -50.59 -4.98 6.55
CA LEU A 354 -51.61 -4.49 7.46
C LEU A 354 -52.90 -4.10 6.74
N SER A 355 -52.78 -3.39 5.61
CA SER A 355 -53.93 -3.02 4.76
C SER A 355 -54.60 -4.22 4.09
N LEU A 356 -53.75 -5.14 3.55
CA LEU A 356 -54.24 -6.32 2.81
C LEU A 356 -54.89 -7.37 3.76
N ARG A 357 -54.44 -7.47 5.01
CA ARG A 357 -54.94 -8.41 5.99
C ARG A 357 -56.41 -8.19 6.30
N GLU A 358 -56.88 -6.96 6.23
CA GLU A 358 -58.25 -6.57 6.56
C GLU A 358 -59.20 -6.69 5.36
N GLN A 359 -58.70 -7.13 4.20
CA GLN A 359 -59.53 -7.32 2.98
C GLN A 359 -60.39 -8.58 3.06
N GLU A 360 -61.54 -8.55 2.37
CA GLU A 360 -62.55 -9.64 2.38
C GLU A 360 -61.97 -11.01 1.97
N PHE A 361 -61.05 -11.06 1.01
CA PHE A 361 -60.45 -12.30 0.58
C PHE A 361 -59.59 -12.95 1.68
N MET A 362 -58.99 -12.17 2.58
CA MET A 362 -58.21 -12.67 3.69
C MET A 362 -59.09 -13.19 4.80
N LEU A 363 -60.24 -12.52 5.08
CA LEU A 363 -61.24 -13.00 6.00
C LEU A 363 -61.84 -14.34 5.54
N ALA A 364 -62.14 -14.46 4.23
CA ALA A 364 -62.59 -15.71 3.61
C ALA A 364 -61.54 -16.85 3.70
N ALA A 365 -60.25 -16.54 3.47
CA ALA A 365 -59.16 -17.50 3.58
C ALA A 365 -58.97 -17.98 5.06
N GLU A 366 -59.22 -17.08 6.03
CA GLU A 366 -59.18 -17.43 7.44
C GLU A 366 -60.37 -18.31 7.85
N ALA A 367 -61.58 -17.94 7.48
CA ALA A 367 -62.78 -18.71 7.69
C ALA A 367 -62.71 -20.12 7.02
N GLY A 368 -62.00 -20.22 5.90
CA GLY A 368 -61.73 -21.48 5.19
C GLY A 368 -60.62 -22.34 5.87
N GLY A 369 -60.04 -21.90 6.98
CA GLY A 369 -59.04 -22.67 7.75
C GLY A 369 -57.66 -22.72 7.12
N ILE A 370 -57.35 -21.82 6.17
CA ILE A 370 -56.02 -21.79 5.52
C ILE A 370 -54.97 -21.38 6.58
N ARG A 371 -53.85 -22.18 6.66
CA ARG A 371 -52.78 -21.94 7.62
C ARG A 371 -52.15 -20.57 7.42
N ALA A 372 -51.76 -19.89 8.54
CA ALA A 372 -51.16 -18.55 8.53
C ALA A 372 -49.98 -18.39 7.54
N TRP A 373 -49.07 -19.36 7.52
CA TRP A 373 -47.92 -19.38 6.60
C TRP A 373 -48.35 -19.35 5.12
N HIS A 374 -49.37 -20.14 4.78
CA HIS A 374 -49.95 -20.15 3.42
C HIS A 374 -50.60 -18.82 3.06
N ARG A 375 -51.31 -18.21 4.02
CA ARG A 375 -51.94 -16.89 3.86
C ARG A 375 -50.90 -15.80 3.60
N ILE A 376 -49.76 -15.81 4.34
CA ILE A 376 -48.67 -14.84 4.12
C ILE A 376 -48.02 -15.02 2.74
N PHE A 377 -47.49 -16.21 2.45
CA PHE A 377 -46.65 -16.40 1.26
C PHE A 377 -47.43 -16.60 -0.02
N ARG A 378 -48.65 -17.10 0.01
CA ARG A 378 -49.42 -17.40 -1.19
C ARG A 378 -50.54 -16.38 -1.48
N HIS A 379 -50.97 -15.60 -0.50
CA HIS A 379 -52.00 -14.63 -0.68
C HIS A 379 -51.54 -13.20 -0.45
N LEU A 380 -50.82 -12.88 0.60
CA LEU A 380 -50.43 -11.51 0.93
C LEU A 380 -49.20 -11.04 0.13
N ILE A 381 -48.06 -11.77 0.22
CA ILE A 381 -46.84 -11.37 -0.45
C ILE A 381 -47.01 -11.17 -1.95
N PRO A 382 -47.70 -12.06 -2.71
CA PRO A 382 -47.92 -11.83 -4.15
C PRO A 382 -48.64 -10.51 -4.49
N ASN A 383 -49.52 -10.05 -3.61
CA ASN A 383 -50.18 -8.75 -3.78
C ASN A 383 -49.25 -7.53 -3.45
N VAL A 384 -48.19 -7.74 -2.74
CA VAL A 384 -47.16 -6.72 -2.44
C VAL A 384 -46.08 -6.66 -3.55
N ILE A 385 -45.87 -7.75 -4.30
CA ILE A 385 -44.84 -7.86 -5.36
C ILE A 385 -44.83 -6.68 -6.35
N PRO A 386 -45.98 -6.21 -6.91
CA PRO A 386 -45.92 -5.13 -7.86
C PRO A 386 -45.24 -3.87 -7.32
N GLN A 387 -45.56 -3.50 -6.09
CA GLN A 387 -44.91 -2.36 -5.42
C GLN A 387 -43.46 -2.64 -5.03
N LEU A 388 -43.15 -3.88 -4.63
CA LEU A 388 -41.76 -4.28 -4.35
C LEU A 388 -40.87 -4.16 -5.59
N ILE A 389 -41.34 -4.60 -6.75
CA ILE A 389 -40.58 -4.49 -8.00
C ILE A 389 -40.19 -3.04 -8.28
N VAL A 390 -41.13 -2.11 -8.14
CA VAL A 390 -40.86 -0.67 -8.33
C VAL A 390 -39.77 -0.19 -7.40
N ILE A 391 -39.89 -0.47 -6.10
CA ILE A 391 -38.96 0.00 -5.11
C ILE A 391 -37.60 -0.67 -5.26
N CYS A 392 -37.55 -1.98 -5.48
CA CYS A 392 -36.30 -2.69 -5.72
C CYS A 392 -35.56 -2.16 -6.96
N THR A 393 -36.30 -1.82 -8.03
CA THR A 393 -35.69 -1.21 -9.23
C THR A 393 -35.05 0.14 -8.93
N MET A 394 -35.71 0.99 -8.14
CA MET A 394 -35.14 2.27 -7.70
C MET A 394 -33.97 2.07 -6.71
N SER A 395 -34.09 1.08 -5.80
CA SER A 395 -33.01 0.73 -4.86
C SER A 395 -31.73 0.28 -5.58
N LEU A 396 -31.82 -0.38 -6.73
CA LEU A 396 -30.64 -0.76 -7.51
C LEU A 396 -29.76 0.44 -7.85
N GLY A 397 -30.35 1.53 -8.33
CA GLY A 397 -29.61 2.76 -8.65
C GLY A 397 -28.91 3.36 -7.42
N SER A 398 -29.64 3.47 -6.29
CA SER A 398 -29.07 4.01 -5.04
C SER A 398 -28.02 3.11 -4.43
N THR A 399 -28.16 1.79 -4.52
CA THR A 399 -27.20 0.81 -4.02
C THR A 399 -25.89 0.84 -4.81
N ILE A 400 -25.98 0.91 -6.16
CA ILE A 400 -24.80 1.04 -7.02
C ILE A 400 -24.06 2.35 -6.73
N LEU A 401 -24.79 3.45 -6.51
CA LEU A 401 -24.18 4.73 -6.15
C LEU A 401 -23.51 4.66 -4.75
N THR A 402 -24.12 3.95 -3.80
CA THR A 402 -23.52 3.74 -2.47
C THR A 402 -22.25 2.90 -2.57
N GLU A 403 -22.26 1.80 -3.34
CA GLU A 403 -21.05 1.00 -3.62
C GLU A 403 -19.97 1.88 -4.26
N ALA A 404 -20.31 2.65 -5.27
CA ALA A 404 -19.37 3.53 -5.95
C ALA A 404 -18.77 4.58 -5.01
N THR A 405 -19.56 5.14 -4.11
CA THR A 405 -19.10 6.09 -3.08
C THR A 405 -18.10 5.41 -2.12
N LEU A 406 -18.39 4.20 -1.66
CA LEU A 406 -17.50 3.45 -0.79
C LEU A 406 -16.21 3.06 -1.49
N SER A 407 -16.29 2.62 -2.74
CA SER A 407 -15.14 2.29 -3.57
C SER A 407 -14.29 3.53 -3.87
N PHE A 408 -14.92 4.67 -4.13
CA PHE A 408 -14.26 5.97 -4.26
C PHE A 408 -13.50 6.38 -2.99
N LEU A 409 -14.05 6.08 -1.82
CA LEU A 409 -13.35 6.32 -0.53
C LEU A 409 -12.29 5.26 -0.20
N GLY A 410 -12.05 4.29 -1.09
CA GLY A 410 -11.08 3.20 -0.89
C GLY A 410 -11.56 2.10 0.04
N LEU A 411 -12.83 2.13 0.47
CA LEU A 411 -13.43 1.18 1.40
C LEU A 411 -14.20 0.04 0.70
N GLY A 412 -14.44 0.18 -0.59
CA GLY A 412 -15.18 -0.78 -1.42
C GLY A 412 -14.30 -1.84 -2.08
N VAL A 413 -14.57 -2.05 -3.38
CA VAL A 413 -13.84 -3.00 -4.24
C VAL A 413 -12.39 -2.57 -4.40
N LYS A 414 -11.45 -3.52 -4.26
CA LYS A 414 -10.01 -3.28 -4.41
C LYS A 414 -9.41 -4.09 -5.57
N TYR A 415 -8.25 -3.62 -6.00
CA TYR A 415 -7.40 -4.33 -6.95
C TYR A 415 -7.28 -5.85 -6.59
N PRO A 416 -7.31 -6.78 -7.57
CA PRO A 416 -7.32 -6.54 -9.03
C PRO A 416 -8.71 -6.20 -9.61
N PHE A 417 -9.80 -6.38 -8.87
CA PHE A 417 -11.14 -6.12 -9.38
C PHE A 417 -11.39 -4.65 -9.66
N ALA A 418 -12.05 -4.37 -10.80
CA ALA A 418 -12.54 -3.06 -11.13
C ALA A 418 -13.98 -2.89 -10.65
N SER A 419 -14.35 -1.69 -10.20
CA SER A 419 -15.71 -1.19 -10.14
C SER A 419 -15.70 0.25 -10.66
N TRP A 420 -16.84 0.79 -11.09
CA TRP A 420 -16.86 2.19 -11.54
C TRP A 420 -16.41 3.14 -10.43
N GLY A 421 -16.74 2.83 -9.18
CA GLY A 421 -16.33 3.61 -8.02
C GLY A 421 -14.82 3.60 -7.77
N ASN A 422 -14.16 2.44 -7.86
CA ASN A 422 -12.73 2.38 -7.64
C ASN A 422 -11.91 2.98 -8.81
N ILE A 423 -12.45 2.96 -10.03
CA ILE A 423 -11.85 3.67 -11.16
C ILE A 423 -11.86 5.19 -10.89
N ILE A 424 -12.96 5.72 -10.35
CA ILE A 424 -13.04 7.14 -9.99
C ILE A 424 -12.16 7.49 -8.79
N ASN A 425 -11.77 6.54 -7.95
CA ASN A 425 -10.90 6.78 -6.78
C ASN A 425 -9.58 7.48 -7.15
N ASP A 426 -9.06 7.26 -8.35
CA ASP A 426 -7.82 7.89 -8.82
C ASP A 426 -7.87 9.44 -8.80
N VAL A 427 -9.08 10.05 -8.85
CA VAL A 427 -9.24 11.52 -8.75
C VAL A 427 -8.99 12.09 -7.35
N ASN A 428 -8.81 11.26 -6.33
CA ASN A 428 -8.33 11.72 -5.02
C ASN A 428 -6.95 12.39 -5.14
N ASN A 429 -6.20 12.07 -6.22
CA ASN A 429 -5.06 12.85 -6.65
C ASN A 429 -5.52 14.00 -7.56
N ALA A 430 -5.38 15.24 -7.10
CA ALA A 430 -5.80 16.44 -7.84
C ALA A 430 -5.11 16.57 -9.22
N TYR A 431 -3.88 16.08 -9.35
CA TYR A 431 -3.16 16.06 -10.62
C TYR A 431 -3.84 15.11 -11.63
N VAL A 432 -4.27 13.92 -11.19
CA VAL A 432 -5.00 12.95 -12.03
C VAL A 432 -6.34 13.53 -12.44
N MET A 433 -7.07 14.14 -11.51
CA MET A 433 -8.37 14.75 -11.76
C MET A 433 -8.32 15.82 -12.86
N THR A 434 -7.25 16.62 -12.91
CA THR A 434 -7.13 17.74 -13.84
C THR A 434 -6.50 17.35 -15.18
N ASN A 435 -5.53 16.41 -15.18
CA ASN A 435 -4.73 16.12 -16.37
C ASN A 435 -5.18 14.85 -17.12
N TYR A 436 -5.87 13.92 -16.46
CA TYR A 436 -6.24 12.62 -17.03
C TYR A 436 -7.76 12.42 -17.01
N LEU A 437 -8.50 13.29 -17.72
CA LEU A 437 -9.97 13.26 -17.79
C LEU A 437 -10.51 11.93 -18.32
N PHE A 438 -9.76 11.26 -19.18
CA PHE A 438 -10.13 9.98 -19.78
C PHE A 438 -10.18 8.82 -18.76
N ILE A 439 -9.62 8.99 -17.55
CA ILE A 439 -9.67 7.98 -16.47
C ILE A 439 -11.06 7.96 -15.82
N TRP A 440 -11.56 9.09 -15.37
CA TRP A 440 -12.72 9.13 -14.49
C TRP A 440 -14.03 9.55 -15.17
N ILE A 441 -13.97 10.40 -16.22
CA ILE A 441 -15.19 10.84 -16.91
C ILE A 441 -15.99 9.66 -17.48
N PRO A 442 -15.39 8.67 -18.17
CA PRO A 442 -16.13 7.53 -18.69
C PRO A 442 -16.83 6.72 -17.59
N ALA A 443 -16.16 6.50 -16.46
CA ALA A 443 -16.75 5.78 -15.33
C ALA A 443 -17.89 6.57 -14.68
N GLY A 444 -17.73 7.90 -14.53
CA GLY A 444 -18.80 8.79 -14.08
C GLY A 444 -20.00 8.79 -14.99
N VAL A 445 -19.79 8.79 -16.31
CA VAL A 445 -20.87 8.69 -17.31
C VAL A 445 -21.59 7.34 -17.21
N CYS A 446 -20.86 6.23 -17.08
CA CYS A 446 -21.46 4.90 -16.90
C CYS A 446 -22.31 4.82 -15.63
N LEU A 447 -21.85 5.36 -14.50
CA LEU A 447 -22.63 5.46 -13.27
C LEU A 447 -23.90 6.30 -13.48
N LEU A 448 -23.76 7.48 -14.05
CA LEU A 448 -24.89 8.39 -14.31
C LEU A 448 -25.95 7.71 -15.16
N LEU A 449 -25.56 7.13 -16.29
CA LEU A 449 -26.50 6.46 -17.21
C LEU A 449 -27.17 5.27 -16.54
N THR A 450 -26.45 4.48 -15.75
CA THR A 450 -27.01 3.32 -15.05
C THR A 450 -28.04 3.73 -14.00
N VAL A 451 -27.73 4.73 -13.18
CA VAL A 451 -28.65 5.25 -12.14
C VAL A 451 -29.89 5.87 -12.78
N LEU A 452 -29.71 6.68 -13.82
CA LEU A 452 -30.84 7.25 -14.58
C LEU A 452 -31.70 6.16 -15.24
N GLY A 453 -31.04 5.13 -15.79
CA GLY A 453 -31.75 4.01 -16.41
C GLY A 453 -32.63 3.27 -15.38
N PHE A 454 -32.13 2.94 -14.21
CA PHE A 454 -32.92 2.30 -13.16
C PHE A 454 -34.05 3.20 -12.65
N ASN A 455 -33.82 4.50 -12.46
CA ASN A 455 -34.85 5.44 -12.04
C ASN A 455 -35.97 5.54 -13.10
N PHE A 456 -35.64 5.71 -14.37
CA PHE A 456 -36.65 5.78 -15.44
C PHE A 456 -37.45 4.47 -15.58
N VAL A 457 -36.80 3.32 -15.38
CA VAL A 457 -37.54 2.04 -15.41
C VAL A 457 -38.40 1.91 -14.15
N GLY A 458 -37.93 2.31 -12.99
CA GLY A 458 -38.69 2.33 -11.73
C GLY A 458 -39.94 3.23 -11.83
N ASP A 459 -39.78 4.44 -12.34
CA ASP A 459 -40.90 5.36 -12.55
C ASP A 459 -41.90 4.80 -13.57
N GLY A 460 -41.44 4.25 -14.69
CA GLY A 460 -42.31 3.63 -15.68
C GLY A 460 -43.05 2.40 -15.14
N LEU A 461 -42.43 1.61 -14.27
CA LEU A 461 -43.09 0.49 -13.57
C LEU A 461 -44.14 0.99 -12.57
N ARG A 462 -43.82 2.05 -11.84
CA ARG A 462 -44.73 2.69 -10.90
C ARG A 462 -45.99 3.16 -11.62
N ASP A 463 -45.87 3.87 -12.77
CA ASP A 463 -46.97 4.32 -13.57
C ASP A 463 -47.83 3.15 -14.13
N ALA A 464 -47.15 2.07 -14.54
CA ALA A 464 -47.84 0.89 -15.08
C ALA A 464 -48.65 0.13 -14.01
N PHE A 465 -48.19 0.13 -12.74
CA PHE A 465 -48.90 -0.51 -11.64
C PHE A 465 -49.88 0.42 -10.89
N ASP A 466 -49.95 1.72 -11.20
CA ASP A 466 -50.90 2.63 -10.56
C ASP A 466 -52.31 2.41 -11.14
N PRO A 467 -53.27 1.97 -10.30
CA PRO A 467 -54.67 1.71 -10.78
C PRO A 467 -55.39 2.95 -11.29
N LYS A 468 -54.92 4.17 -10.88
CA LYS A 468 -55.54 5.42 -11.26
C LYS A 468 -55.23 5.87 -12.68
N MET A 469 -54.21 5.35 -13.30
CA MET A 469 -53.81 5.66 -14.68
C MET A 469 -54.58 4.84 -15.74
N LYS A 470 -55.40 3.88 -15.33
CA LYS A 470 -56.24 3.06 -16.25
C LYS A 470 -57.61 3.63 -16.55
N ARG A 471 -57.76 4.96 -16.51
CA ARG A 471 -59.00 5.65 -16.95
C ARG A 471 -58.81 6.36 -18.27
#